data_7ded4eae99879a07a9f29ddd00ef7ac1
#
_entry.id   7ded4eae99879a07a9f29ddd00ef7ac1
#
_cell.length_a   1.000
_cell.length_b   1.000
_cell.length_c   1.000
_cell.angle_alpha   90.00
_cell.angle_beta   90.00
_cell.angle_gamma   90.00
#
_symmetry.space_group_name_H-M   'P 1'
#
loop_
_entity.id
_entity.type
_entity.pdbx_description
1 polymer ?
#
loop_
_entity_poly.entity_id
_entity_poly.type
_entity_poly.pdbx_seq_one_letter_code
_entity_poly.pdbx_strand_id
1 'polypeptide(L)'
;MHRYGSITSGAVSVHLIWILFIDENLVVTNDLILAELVPYLKVKKQLTVIKLLQEVSRVPMQVNWEELIEYQVRCLKAGANGVGIPDLMIAQNARTNNCKIYSLDKHFRLLSQVMKVKLY
;
A
#
# COMPACT_ATOMS: atom_id res chain seq x y z
N MET A 1 13.40 0.97 -6.24
CA MET A 1 11.95 1.01 -6.22
C MET A 1 11.42 2.08 -7.15
N HIS A 2 10.46 1.77 -8.00
CA HIS A 2 10.01 2.68 -9.04
C HIS A 2 8.57 3.17 -8.88
N ARG A 3 7.97 2.98 -7.71
CA ARG A 3 6.59 3.37 -7.48
C ARG A 3 6.33 4.85 -7.82
N TYR A 4 7.28 5.70 -7.52
CA TYR A 4 7.18 7.14 -7.79
C TYR A 4 8.07 7.61 -8.92
N GLY A 5 8.72 6.69 -9.63
CA GLY A 5 9.76 7.03 -10.59
C GLY A 5 9.26 7.72 -11.86
N SER A 6 7.99 7.56 -12.21
CA SER A 6 7.42 8.17 -13.39
C SER A 6 6.74 9.50 -13.11
N ILE A 7 6.77 9.99 -11.89
CA ILE A 7 6.12 11.24 -11.54
C ILE A 7 6.97 12.41 -12.02
N THR A 8 6.34 13.28 -12.81
CA THR A 8 6.99 14.49 -13.31
C THR A 8 6.37 15.73 -12.70
N SER A 9 7.03 16.87 -12.86
CA SER A 9 6.61 18.10 -12.20
C SER A 9 5.19 18.52 -12.60
N GLY A 10 4.82 18.44 -13.84
CA GLY A 10 3.52 18.90 -14.30
C GLY A 10 2.39 17.91 -14.07
N ALA A 11 2.71 16.64 -13.97
CA ALA A 11 1.71 15.57 -13.87
C ALA A 11 1.92 14.74 -12.63
N VAL A 12 2.28 15.38 -11.56
CA VAL A 12 2.76 14.76 -10.35
C VAL A 12 1.83 13.71 -9.77
N SER A 13 0.54 13.97 -9.75
CA SER A 13 -0.40 13.05 -9.13
C SER A 13 -0.81 11.89 -10.03
N VAL A 14 -0.47 11.92 -11.32
CA VAL A 14 -0.94 10.92 -12.29
C VAL A 14 -0.37 9.55 -11.98
N HIS A 15 0.89 9.49 -11.57
CA HIS A 15 1.59 8.23 -11.31
C HIS A 15 1.80 7.94 -9.83
N LEU A 16 1.29 8.81 -8.95
CA LEU A 16 1.33 8.54 -7.53
C LEU A 16 0.31 7.46 -7.22
N ILE A 17 0.82 6.31 -6.80
CA ILE A 17 -0.04 5.18 -6.50
C ILE A 17 -0.56 5.33 -5.07
N TRP A 18 -1.84 5.61 -4.95
CA TRP A 18 -2.52 5.70 -3.68
C TRP A 18 -2.92 4.30 -3.22
N ILE A 19 -2.66 4.01 -1.98
CA ILE A 19 -3.09 2.77 -1.35
C ILE A 19 -3.99 3.16 -0.20
N LEU A 20 -5.24 2.70 -0.24
CA LEU A 20 -6.21 2.95 0.79
C LEU A 20 -6.74 1.63 1.30
N PHE A 21 -7.01 1.55 2.59
CA PHE A 21 -7.75 0.45 3.16
C PHE A 21 -9.19 0.85 3.34
N ILE A 22 -10.10 -0.07 3.08
CA ILE A 22 -11.53 0.13 3.28
C ILE A 22 -11.99 -0.88 4.31
N ASP A 23 -12.49 -0.38 5.42
CA ASP A 23 -13.05 -1.18 6.52
C ASP A 23 -14.51 -0.77 6.68
N GLU A 24 -15.44 -1.65 6.29
CA GLU A 24 -16.88 -1.40 6.37
C GLU A 24 -17.27 -0.05 5.75
N ASN A 25 -16.75 0.23 4.56
CA ASN A 25 -16.98 1.47 3.81
C ASN A 25 -16.33 2.72 4.41
N LEU A 26 -15.48 2.56 5.41
CA LEU A 26 -14.68 3.64 5.97
C LEU A 26 -13.24 3.52 5.50
N VAL A 27 -12.65 4.66 5.17
CA VAL A 27 -11.23 4.71 4.81
C VAL A 27 -10.40 4.63 6.08
N VAL A 28 -9.44 3.70 6.09
CA VAL A 28 -8.45 3.58 7.16
C VAL A 28 -7.06 3.47 6.53
N THR A 29 -6.02 3.59 7.33
CA THR A 29 -4.65 3.53 6.84
C THR A 29 -3.76 2.83 7.87
N ASN A 30 -2.46 2.83 7.62
CA ASN A 30 -1.48 2.36 8.59
C ASN A 30 -0.21 3.22 8.50
N ASP A 31 0.69 3.01 9.45
CA ASP A 31 1.91 3.81 9.52
C ASP A 31 2.83 3.59 8.32
N LEU A 32 2.86 2.41 7.76
CA LEU A 32 3.70 2.14 6.60
C LEU A 32 3.20 2.88 5.35
N ILE A 33 1.90 2.88 5.11
CA ILE A 33 1.30 3.63 4.00
C ILE A 33 1.64 5.11 4.17
N LEU A 34 1.48 5.65 5.37
CA LEU A 34 1.78 7.06 5.64
C LEU A 34 3.27 7.35 5.43
N ALA A 35 4.15 6.45 5.88
CA ALA A 35 5.59 6.63 5.70
C ALA A 35 5.99 6.64 4.22
N GLU A 36 5.24 5.97 3.37
CA GLU A 36 5.50 5.99 1.93
C GLU A 36 4.91 7.22 1.23
N LEU A 37 3.72 7.65 1.64
CA LEU A 37 3.02 8.75 0.97
C LEU A 37 3.42 10.13 1.47
N VAL A 38 3.54 10.31 2.77
CA VAL A 38 3.72 11.63 3.36
C VAL A 38 5.00 12.33 2.92
N PRO A 39 6.16 11.66 2.83
CA PRO A 39 7.37 12.33 2.36
C PRO A 39 7.21 12.96 0.99
N TYR A 40 6.59 12.24 0.06
CA TYR A 40 6.34 12.77 -1.28
C TYR A 40 5.41 13.98 -1.22
N LEU A 41 4.34 13.88 -0.44
CA LEU A 41 3.38 14.97 -0.30
C LEU A 41 4.01 16.21 0.32
N LYS A 42 4.93 16.03 1.26
CA LYS A 42 5.68 17.15 1.85
C LYS A 42 6.55 17.84 0.81
N VAL A 43 7.26 17.08 0.00
CA VAL A 43 8.08 17.65 -1.08
C VAL A 43 7.22 18.45 -2.05
N LYS A 44 6.02 17.97 -2.35
CA LYS A 44 5.08 18.65 -3.25
C LYS A 44 4.22 19.69 -2.53
N LYS A 45 4.48 19.96 -1.27
CA LYS A 45 3.78 20.97 -0.47
C LYS A 45 2.26 20.77 -0.44
N GLN A 46 1.83 19.51 -0.41
CA GLN A 46 0.42 19.15 -0.36
C GLN A 46 -0.07 19.09 1.09
N LEU A 47 -0.04 20.22 1.77
CA LEU A 47 -0.28 20.29 3.21
C LEU A 47 -1.70 19.90 3.60
N THR A 48 -2.68 20.28 2.77
CA THR A 48 -4.08 19.94 3.03
C THR A 48 -4.30 18.44 3.00
N VAL A 49 -3.70 17.75 2.01
CA VAL A 49 -3.80 16.29 1.89
C VAL A 49 -3.14 15.61 3.08
N ILE A 50 -1.97 16.10 3.48
CA ILE A 50 -1.27 15.53 4.65
C ILE A 50 -2.16 15.65 5.90
N LYS A 51 -2.78 16.80 6.09
CA LYS A 51 -3.67 17.03 7.22
C LYS A 51 -4.83 16.04 7.23
N LEU A 52 -5.44 15.83 6.07
CA LEU A 52 -6.54 14.88 5.95
C LEU A 52 -6.08 13.46 6.26
N LEU A 53 -4.92 13.05 5.76
CA LEU A 53 -4.37 11.73 6.03
C LEU A 53 -4.06 11.52 7.51
N GLN A 54 -3.61 12.56 8.20
CA GLN A 54 -3.33 12.46 9.63
C GLN A 54 -4.58 12.24 10.48
N GLU A 55 -5.74 12.59 9.95
CA GLU A 55 -7.02 12.39 10.65
C GLU A 55 -7.65 11.03 10.35
N VAL A 56 -7.15 10.32 9.37
CA VAL A 56 -7.65 8.99 9.03
C VAL A 56 -7.24 7.99 10.10
N SER A 57 -8.17 7.16 10.54
CA SER A 57 -7.89 6.13 11.53
C SER A 57 -6.85 5.15 11.04
N ARG A 58 -5.94 4.75 11.93
CA ARG A 58 -4.88 3.81 11.61
C ARG A 58 -5.19 2.45 12.20
N VAL A 59 -5.03 1.42 11.39
CA VAL A 59 -5.10 0.05 11.90
C VAL A 59 -3.73 -0.36 12.46
N PRO A 60 -3.70 -1.18 13.52
CA PRO A 60 -2.43 -1.60 14.09
C PRO A 60 -1.65 -2.48 13.12
N MET A 61 -0.33 -2.42 13.21
CA MET A 61 0.56 -3.25 12.43
C MET A 61 1.26 -4.26 13.32
N GLN A 62 1.06 -5.53 13.02
CA GLN A 62 1.81 -6.62 13.63
C GLN A 62 2.36 -7.45 12.49
N VAL A 63 3.68 -7.41 12.33
CA VAL A 63 4.32 -8.05 11.19
C VAL A 63 4.65 -9.49 11.53
N ASN A 64 4.17 -10.41 10.71
CA ASN A 64 4.57 -11.81 10.78
C ASN A 64 5.63 -12.04 9.70
N TRP A 65 6.89 -12.04 10.13
CA TRP A 65 8.02 -12.10 9.20
C TRP A 65 8.11 -13.44 8.47
N GLU A 66 7.81 -14.53 9.15
CA GLU A 66 7.83 -15.84 8.52
C GLU A 66 6.80 -15.95 7.40
N GLU A 67 5.63 -15.39 7.62
CA GLU A 67 4.59 -15.36 6.61
C GLU A 67 5.01 -14.50 5.42
N LEU A 68 5.68 -13.37 5.66
CA LEU A 68 6.19 -12.53 4.58
C LEU A 68 7.20 -13.28 3.72
N ILE A 69 8.09 -14.04 4.34
CA ILE A 69 9.05 -14.85 3.61
C ILE A 69 8.32 -15.84 2.70
N GLU A 70 7.32 -16.52 3.24
CA GLU A 70 6.51 -17.50 2.50
C GLU A 70 5.83 -16.84 1.29
N TYR A 71 5.20 -15.69 1.48
CA TYR A 71 4.52 -15.01 0.39
C TYR A 71 5.50 -14.47 -0.64
N GLN A 72 6.67 -14.02 -0.21
CA GLN A 72 7.69 -13.57 -1.16
C GLN A 72 8.14 -14.74 -2.05
N VAL A 73 8.33 -15.92 -1.46
CA VAL A 73 8.66 -17.13 -2.24
C VAL A 73 7.57 -17.38 -3.29
N ARG A 74 6.31 -17.31 -2.89
CA ARG A 74 5.19 -17.54 -3.82
C ARG A 74 5.17 -16.51 -4.95
N CYS A 75 5.43 -15.25 -4.62
CA CYS A 75 5.49 -14.19 -5.63
C CYS A 75 6.62 -14.42 -6.61
N LEU A 76 7.79 -14.78 -6.13
CA LEU A 76 8.94 -15.07 -7.00
C LEU A 76 8.67 -16.26 -7.90
N LYS A 77 8.07 -17.30 -7.37
CA LYS A 77 7.68 -18.48 -8.19
C LYS A 77 6.65 -18.13 -9.24
N ALA A 78 5.78 -17.16 -8.97
CA ALA A 78 4.79 -16.72 -9.92
C ALA A 78 5.33 -15.69 -10.93
N GLY A 79 6.64 -15.41 -10.89
CA GLY A 79 7.27 -14.45 -11.80
C GLY A 79 7.07 -12.99 -11.41
N ALA A 80 6.62 -12.71 -10.19
CA ALA A 80 6.33 -11.35 -9.73
C ALA A 80 7.56 -10.73 -9.09
N ASN A 81 8.55 -10.38 -9.89
CA ASN A 81 9.82 -9.86 -9.39
C ASN A 81 9.75 -8.42 -8.89
N GLY A 82 8.66 -7.71 -9.20
CA GLY A 82 8.50 -6.31 -8.83
C GLY A 82 7.82 -6.09 -7.48
N VAL A 83 7.42 -7.16 -6.79
CA VAL A 83 6.74 -7.05 -5.50
C VAL A 83 7.78 -6.95 -4.39
N GLY A 84 7.79 -5.83 -3.68
CA GLY A 84 8.71 -5.61 -2.58
C GLY A 84 8.12 -5.96 -1.22
N ILE A 85 8.99 -5.98 -0.23
CA ILE A 85 8.58 -6.26 1.16
C ILE A 85 7.51 -5.27 1.64
N PRO A 86 7.60 -3.95 1.37
CA PRO A 86 6.56 -3.03 1.81
C PRO A 86 5.17 -3.39 1.26
N ASP A 87 5.08 -3.83 0.01
CA ASP A 87 3.80 -4.25 -0.57
C ASP A 87 3.23 -5.46 0.15
N LEU A 88 4.09 -6.43 0.48
CA LEU A 88 3.69 -7.60 1.24
C LEU A 88 3.22 -7.23 2.64
N MET A 89 3.91 -6.32 3.30
CA MET A 89 3.53 -5.86 4.62
C MET A 89 2.17 -5.15 4.61
N ILE A 90 1.93 -4.33 3.60
CA ILE A 90 0.65 -3.64 3.44
C ILE A 90 -0.47 -4.67 3.22
N ALA A 91 -0.26 -5.63 2.34
CA ALA A 91 -1.26 -6.66 2.06
C ALA A 91 -1.53 -7.54 3.29
N GLN A 92 -0.48 -7.93 4.02
CA GLN A 92 -0.63 -8.69 5.26
C GLN A 92 -1.43 -7.90 6.30
N ASN A 93 -1.13 -6.63 6.45
CA ASN A 93 -1.81 -5.77 7.41
C ASN A 93 -3.30 -5.63 7.07
N ALA A 94 -3.63 -5.44 5.80
CA ALA A 94 -5.03 -5.38 5.37
C ALA A 94 -5.76 -6.68 5.66
N ARG A 95 -5.14 -7.80 5.36
CA ARG A 95 -5.76 -9.11 5.60
C ARG A 95 -5.98 -9.36 7.09
N THR A 96 -4.98 -9.05 7.91
CA THR A 96 -5.06 -9.25 9.35
C THR A 96 -6.18 -8.42 9.97
N ASN A 97 -6.40 -7.22 9.45
CA ASN A 97 -7.44 -6.31 9.95
C ASN A 97 -8.73 -6.40 9.17
N ASN A 98 -8.86 -7.39 8.30
CA ASN A 98 -10.05 -7.63 7.48
C ASN A 98 -10.47 -6.41 6.66
N CYS A 99 -9.49 -5.69 6.13
CA CYS A 99 -9.71 -4.54 5.28
C CYS A 99 -9.56 -4.93 3.81
N LYS A 100 -10.31 -4.26 2.94
CA LYS A 100 -10.08 -4.33 1.51
C LYS A 100 -9.02 -3.32 1.10
N ILE A 101 -8.28 -3.61 0.06
CA ILE A 101 -7.29 -2.69 -0.49
C ILE A 101 -7.86 -2.03 -1.73
N TYR A 102 -7.82 -0.70 -1.77
CA TYR A 102 -8.04 0.07 -2.99
C TYR A 102 -6.69 0.57 -3.47
N SER A 103 -6.29 0.18 -4.68
CA SER A 103 -5.06 0.65 -5.28
C SER A 103 -5.12 0.49 -6.78
N LEU A 104 -4.49 1.40 -7.50
CA LEU A 104 -4.30 1.31 -8.95
C LEU A 104 -3.03 0.53 -9.30
N ASP A 105 -2.23 0.17 -8.31
CA ASP A 105 -1.01 -0.60 -8.52
C ASP A 105 -1.36 -2.06 -8.81
N LYS A 106 -1.00 -2.51 -10.01
CA LYS A 106 -1.29 -3.87 -10.45
C LYS A 106 -0.67 -4.97 -9.59
N HIS A 107 0.37 -4.65 -8.81
CA HIS A 107 0.96 -5.62 -7.89
C HIS A 107 -0.05 -6.15 -6.90
N PHE A 108 -1.02 -5.34 -6.48
CA PHE A 108 -2.02 -5.78 -5.52
C PHE A 108 -3.04 -6.75 -6.10
N ARG A 109 -3.21 -6.78 -7.42
CA ARG A 109 -4.01 -7.85 -8.06
C ARG A 109 -3.38 -9.21 -7.82
N LEU A 110 -2.07 -9.30 -8.03
CA LEU A 110 -1.36 -10.55 -7.80
C LEU A 110 -1.37 -10.89 -6.31
N LEU A 111 -1.10 -9.91 -5.46
CA LEU A 111 -1.10 -10.14 -4.02
C LEU A 111 -2.46 -10.57 -3.51
N SER A 112 -3.55 -10.09 -4.09
CA SER A 112 -4.88 -10.53 -3.70
C SER A 112 -5.08 -12.03 -3.95
N GLN A 113 -4.48 -12.55 -5.01
CA GLN A 113 -4.55 -13.97 -5.34
C GLN A 113 -3.63 -14.80 -4.44
N VAL A 114 -2.39 -14.35 -4.26
CA VAL A 114 -1.38 -15.09 -3.51
C VAL A 114 -1.70 -15.11 -2.01
N MET A 115 -2.08 -13.96 -1.47
CA MET A 115 -2.30 -13.76 -0.04
C MET A 115 -3.78 -13.78 0.35
N LYS A 116 -4.67 -13.92 -0.60
CA LYS A 116 -6.12 -13.92 -0.36
C LYS A 116 -6.58 -12.65 0.36
N VAL A 117 -6.02 -11.52 0.02
CA VAL A 117 -6.50 -10.22 0.51
C VAL A 117 -7.54 -9.70 -0.48
N LYS A 118 -8.58 -9.07 0.04
CA LYS A 118 -9.67 -8.58 -0.80
C LYS A 118 -9.36 -7.20 -1.37
N LEU A 119 -9.71 -7.00 -2.63
CA LEU A 119 -9.63 -5.70 -3.28
C LEU A 119 -11.00 -5.03 -3.24
N TYR A 120 -10.97 -3.70 -3.13
CA TYR A 120 -12.20 -2.89 -3.15
C TYR A 120 -12.64 -2.63 -4.58
#